data_3b64ff44285bb8f0dda8fc2fbdb9c95c
#
_entry.id   3b64ff44285bb8f0dda8fc2fbdb9c95c
#
_cell.length_a   1.000
_cell.length_b   1.000
_cell.length_c   1.000
_cell.angle_alpha   90.00
_cell.angle_beta   90.00
_cell.angle_gamma   90.00
#
_symmetry.space_group_name_H-M   'P 1'
#
loop_
_entity.id
_entity.type
_entity.pdbx_description
1 polymer ?
#
loop_
_entity_poly.entity_id
_entity_poly.type
_entity_poly.pdbx_seq_one_letter_code
_entity_poly.pdbx_strand_id
1 'polypeptide(L)'
;MKQLFDKSQLKEAITSHNLQDYLDTDLFSIATLCTFEKDEDLIQAGTPSKYLYFLVEGTAMVYSYTYDTQNICINYCYEATIIGEASSLWQTTPSSSVKAMTPCTCVCVNLKQYRTLLQNDLRFLKHTCQLLSYRLNTGINLANSLSEPVETRLARFILEHEKEGLFSFQLNNCAAILNVSYRHLLRTMTNFKEQGILQKSRGGYLILNKKELTALTA
;
A
#
# COMPACT_ATOMS: atom_id res chain seq x y z
N MET A 1 -13.89 11.88 2.91
CA MET A 1 -13.33 11.97 4.27
C MET A 1 -14.36 12.52 5.25
N LYS A 2 -14.63 11.84 6.32
CA LYS A 2 -15.51 12.28 7.42
C LYS A 2 -14.69 12.36 8.71
N GLN A 3 -14.72 13.51 9.39
CA GLN A 3 -14.06 13.66 10.70
C GLN A 3 -14.99 13.18 11.81
N LEU A 4 -14.42 12.46 12.77
CA LEU A 4 -15.10 12.00 13.97
C LEU A 4 -14.49 12.72 15.19
N PHE A 5 -15.34 13.31 16.02
CA PHE A 5 -14.91 14.07 17.20
C PHE A 5 -15.03 13.27 18.50
N ASP A 6 -15.02 11.94 18.40
CA ASP A 6 -15.07 11.04 19.55
C ASP A 6 -13.66 10.87 20.15
N LYS A 7 -13.44 11.48 21.30
CA LYS A 7 -12.16 11.42 22.02
C LYS A 7 -11.87 10.02 22.59
N SER A 8 -12.88 9.24 22.88
CA SER A 8 -12.71 7.87 23.41
C SER A 8 -12.15 6.96 22.32
N GLN A 9 -12.78 6.98 21.14
CA GLN A 9 -12.31 6.22 19.98
C GLN A 9 -10.92 6.69 19.51
N LEU A 10 -10.65 8.00 19.54
CA LEU A 10 -9.31 8.51 19.22
C LEU A 10 -8.25 7.95 20.17
N LYS A 11 -8.53 7.96 21.47
CA LYS A 11 -7.60 7.43 22.47
C LYS A 11 -7.37 5.93 22.30
N GLU A 12 -8.44 5.19 22.06
CA GLU A 12 -8.37 3.75 21.75
C GLU A 12 -7.51 3.47 20.52
N ALA A 13 -7.74 4.17 19.41
CA ALA A 13 -6.96 4.04 18.18
C ALA A 13 -5.47 4.33 18.37
N ILE A 14 -5.13 5.37 19.14
CA ILE A 14 -3.74 5.71 19.44
C ILE A 14 -3.09 4.62 20.31
N THR A 15 -3.79 4.12 21.32
CA THR A 15 -3.25 3.15 22.28
C THR A 15 -3.13 1.75 21.67
N SER A 16 -4.15 1.27 20.99
CA SER A 16 -4.16 -0.10 20.40
C SER A 16 -3.09 -0.29 19.32
N HIS A 17 -2.70 0.78 18.63
CA HIS A 17 -1.67 0.75 17.59
C HIS A 17 -0.32 1.33 18.03
N ASN A 18 -0.15 1.63 19.33
CA ASN A 18 1.06 2.22 19.90
C ASN A 18 1.55 3.46 19.13
N LEU A 19 0.63 4.29 18.61
CA LEU A 19 1.00 5.42 17.77
C LEU A 19 1.79 6.49 18.53
N GLN A 20 1.64 6.58 19.84
CA GLN A 20 2.43 7.50 20.66
C GLN A 20 3.92 7.18 20.65
N ASP A 21 4.31 5.94 20.32
CA ASP A 21 5.72 5.56 20.23
C ASP A 21 6.43 6.17 19.01
N TYR A 22 5.66 6.67 18.03
CA TYR A 22 6.20 7.30 16.82
C TYR A 22 6.71 8.73 17.04
N LEU A 23 6.28 9.42 18.12
CA LEU A 23 6.59 10.83 18.35
C LEU A 23 6.68 11.16 19.83
N ASP A 24 7.44 12.23 20.15
CA ASP A 24 7.55 12.76 21.52
C ASP A 24 6.37 13.67 21.87
N THR A 25 5.79 14.31 20.87
CA THR A 25 4.59 15.15 21.00
C THR A 25 3.37 14.32 21.40
N ASP A 26 2.55 14.82 22.32
CA ASP A 26 1.28 14.18 22.67
C ASP A 26 0.32 14.15 21.47
N LEU A 27 0.24 12.99 20.82
CA LEU A 27 -0.57 12.79 19.62
C LEU A 27 -2.06 13.03 19.89
N PHE A 28 -2.54 12.67 21.08
CA PHE A 28 -3.95 12.86 21.44
C PHE A 28 -4.36 14.33 21.45
N SER A 29 -3.45 15.23 21.79
CA SER A 29 -3.72 16.67 21.86
C SER A 29 -3.82 17.35 20.48
N ILE A 30 -3.17 16.78 19.45
CA ILE A 30 -3.04 17.38 18.13
C ILE A 30 -3.81 16.66 17.02
N ALA A 31 -4.38 15.50 17.31
CA ALA A 31 -5.00 14.64 16.33
C ALA A 31 -6.53 14.61 16.43
N THR A 32 -7.16 14.17 15.34
CA THR A 32 -8.58 13.82 15.25
C THR A 32 -8.72 12.48 14.52
N LEU A 33 -9.87 11.82 14.67
CA LEU A 33 -10.17 10.60 13.93
C LEU A 33 -10.85 10.97 12.61
N CYS A 34 -10.49 10.28 11.53
CA CYS A 34 -11.09 10.44 10.21
C CYS A 34 -11.42 9.08 9.61
N THR A 35 -12.51 9.00 8.87
CA THR A 35 -12.89 7.81 8.11
C THR A 35 -12.99 8.10 6.62
N PHE A 36 -12.67 7.08 5.83
CA PHE A 36 -12.77 7.08 4.38
C PHE A 36 -13.55 5.86 3.94
N GLU A 37 -14.49 6.06 3.02
CA GLU A 37 -15.17 4.95 2.38
C GLU A 37 -14.23 4.29 1.35
N LYS A 38 -14.56 3.06 0.97
CA LYS A 38 -13.86 2.39 -0.13
C LYS A 38 -13.90 3.27 -1.39
N ASP A 39 -12.78 3.31 -2.10
CA ASP A 39 -12.54 4.09 -3.32
C ASP A 39 -12.42 5.61 -3.11
N GLU A 40 -12.49 6.13 -1.87
CA GLU A 40 -12.14 7.52 -1.57
C GLU A 40 -10.62 7.75 -1.60
N ASP A 41 -10.19 8.91 -2.10
CA ASP A 41 -8.80 9.31 -2.04
C ASP A 41 -8.47 9.98 -0.69
N LEU A 42 -7.43 9.46 -0.01
CA LEU A 42 -6.82 10.10 1.17
C LEU A 42 -5.92 11.26 0.72
N ILE A 43 -5.17 11.03 -0.34
CA ILE A 43 -4.29 12.01 -1.01
C ILE A 43 -4.52 11.91 -2.50
N GLN A 44 -4.63 13.05 -3.16
CA GLN A 44 -4.75 13.15 -4.61
C GLN A 44 -3.48 13.75 -5.19
N ALA A 45 -2.91 13.10 -6.21
CA ALA A 45 -1.76 13.61 -6.95
C ALA A 45 -2.04 14.99 -7.52
N GLY A 46 -1.05 15.87 -7.49
CA GLY A 46 -1.19 17.25 -7.97
C GLY A 46 -1.89 18.21 -6.99
N THR A 47 -2.48 17.70 -5.90
CA THR A 47 -3.20 18.54 -4.92
C THR A 47 -2.54 18.45 -3.55
N PRO A 48 -2.06 19.56 -2.97
CA PRO A 48 -1.45 19.56 -1.64
C PRO A 48 -2.42 19.04 -0.57
N SER A 49 -2.02 18.03 0.19
CA SER A 49 -2.81 17.52 1.31
C SER A 49 -2.66 18.42 2.53
N LYS A 50 -3.77 18.57 3.27
CA LYS A 50 -3.83 19.36 4.51
C LYS A 50 -3.52 18.55 5.75
N TYR A 51 -3.45 17.22 5.64
CA TYR A 51 -3.34 16.31 6.75
C TYR A 51 -2.18 15.33 6.56
N LEU A 52 -1.62 14.91 7.69
CA LEU A 52 -0.85 13.69 7.82
C LEU A 52 -1.78 12.65 8.45
N TYR A 53 -1.70 11.41 8.00
CA TYR A 53 -2.56 10.33 8.45
C TYR A 53 -1.74 9.19 9.04
N PHE A 54 -2.21 8.62 10.14
CA PHE A 54 -1.79 7.31 10.63
C PHE A 54 -2.95 6.35 10.33
N LEU A 55 -2.76 5.44 9.41
CA LEU A 55 -3.76 4.43 9.06
C LEU A 55 -3.84 3.42 10.20
N VAL A 56 -5.00 3.31 10.86
CA VAL A 56 -5.22 2.40 11.99
C VAL A 56 -6.12 1.24 11.66
N GLU A 57 -6.92 1.35 10.60
CA GLU A 57 -7.79 0.28 10.14
C GLU A 57 -7.96 0.36 8.62
N GLY A 58 -8.04 -0.80 7.99
CA GLY A 58 -8.26 -0.92 6.56
C GLY A 58 -6.96 -0.99 5.75
N THR A 59 -7.10 -0.88 4.45
CA THR A 59 -6.01 -0.96 3.48
C THR A 59 -6.13 0.18 2.48
N ALA A 60 -5.04 0.89 2.24
CA ALA A 60 -4.94 1.90 1.20
C ALA A 60 -3.89 1.52 0.15
N MET A 61 -4.03 2.04 -1.06
CA MET A 61 -3.11 1.80 -2.17
C MET A 61 -2.51 3.12 -2.63
N VAL A 62 -1.19 3.18 -2.68
CA VAL A 62 -0.46 4.27 -3.33
C VAL A 62 -0.35 3.96 -4.81
N TYR A 63 -0.81 4.87 -5.66
CA TYR A 63 -0.80 4.70 -7.11
C TYR A 63 -0.42 5.98 -7.85
N SER A 64 0.12 5.83 -9.04
CA SER A 64 0.39 6.91 -9.98
C SER A 64 -0.16 6.58 -11.34
N TYR A 65 -0.37 7.60 -12.17
CA TYR A 65 -0.74 7.41 -13.57
C TYR A 65 0.51 7.44 -14.43
N THR A 66 0.60 6.50 -15.38
CA THR A 66 1.56 6.61 -16.49
C THR A 66 1.10 7.66 -17.49
N TYR A 67 1.98 8.03 -18.41
CA TYR A 67 1.65 8.92 -19.54
C TYR A 67 0.45 8.42 -20.35
N ASP A 68 0.26 7.08 -20.42
CA ASP A 68 -0.85 6.41 -21.11
C ASP A 68 -2.09 6.22 -20.22
N THR A 69 -2.21 6.95 -19.12
CA THR A 69 -3.33 6.89 -18.16
C THR A 69 -3.56 5.52 -17.49
N GLN A 70 -2.57 4.64 -17.50
CA GLN A 70 -2.63 3.40 -16.73
C GLN A 70 -2.23 3.65 -15.27
N ASN A 71 -3.00 3.08 -14.35
CA ASN A 71 -2.66 3.10 -12.93
C ASN A 71 -1.50 2.14 -12.65
N ILE A 72 -0.40 2.67 -12.13
CA ILE A 72 0.66 1.85 -11.55
C ILE A 72 0.46 1.82 -10.03
N CYS A 73 0.27 0.64 -9.48
CA CYS A 73 0.35 0.43 -8.03
C CYS A 73 1.82 0.56 -7.60
N ILE A 74 2.09 1.51 -6.72
CA ILE A 74 3.44 1.74 -6.17
C ILE A 74 3.61 0.95 -4.89
N ASN A 75 2.61 0.97 -4.01
CA ASN A 75 2.64 0.28 -2.74
C ASN A 75 1.24 0.12 -2.15
N TYR A 76 1.09 -0.84 -1.23
CA TYR A 76 -0.06 -0.93 -0.34
C TYR A 76 0.34 -0.44 1.06
N CYS A 77 -0.58 0.28 1.69
CA CYS A 77 -0.48 0.72 3.07
C CYS A 77 -1.44 -0.11 3.91
N TYR A 78 -0.90 -0.73 4.92
CA TYR A 78 -1.63 -1.50 5.94
C TYR A 78 -1.60 -0.76 7.26
N GLU A 79 -2.28 -1.29 8.26
CA GLU A 79 -2.39 -0.72 9.60
C GLU A 79 -1.04 -0.31 10.22
N ALA A 80 -1.10 0.70 11.07
CA ALA A 80 0.03 1.32 11.76
C ALA A 80 1.08 1.91 10.81
N THR A 81 0.64 2.55 9.70
CA THR A 81 1.56 3.25 8.79
C THR A 81 1.22 4.73 8.66
N ILE A 82 2.24 5.55 8.37
CA ILE A 82 2.08 6.98 8.12
C ILE A 82 1.82 7.20 6.63
N ILE A 83 0.91 8.14 6.30
CA ILE A 83 0.57 8.55 4.94
C ILE A 83 0.64 10.07 4.85
N GLY A 84 1.36 10.59 3.84
CA GLY A 84 1.59 12.03 3.63
C GLY A 84 2.96 12.53 4.10
N GLU A 85 3.81 11.64 4.62
CA GLU A 85 5.16 11.93 5.09
C GLU A 85 6.11 12.33 3.96
N ALA A 86 5.90 11.81 2.75
CA ALA A 86 6.78 12.09 1.60
C ALA A 86 6.51 13.46 0.95
N SER A 87 5.30 13.99 1.07
CA SER A 87 4.90 15.23 0.39
C SER A 87 4.22 16.23 1.33
N SER A 88 3.15 15.83 1.99
CA SER A 88 2.29 16.74 2.78
C SER A 88 3.05 17.40 3.92
N LEU A 89 3.92 16.64 4.61
CA LEU A 89 4.77 17.13 5.70
C LEU A 89 5.72 18.25 5.22
N TRP A 90 6.20 18.18 3.98
CA TRP A 90 7.20 19.09 3.42
C TRP A 90 6.62 20.18 2.52
N GLN A 91 5.29 20.28 2.44
CA GLN A 91 4.58 21.24 1.57
C GLN A 91 4.88 21.02 0.08
N THR A 92 5.29 19.85 -0.31
CA THR A 92 5.47 19.50 -1.73
C THR A 92 4.17 18.94 -2.29
N THR A 93 3.97 19.14 -3.59
CA THR A 93 2.85 18.56 -4.32
C THR A 93 3.05 17.04 -4.45
N PRO A 94 2.10 16.19 -4.01
CA PRO A 94 2.22 14.75 -4.15
C PRO A 94 2.23 14.34 -5.62
N SER A 95 3.18 13.50 -5.99
CA SER A 95 3.27 12.88 -7.33
C SER A 95 2.41 11.64 -7.48
N SER A 96 1.92 11.10 -6.37
CA SER A 96 1.10 9.88 -6.31
C SER A 96 -0.17 10.14 -5.51
N SER A 97 -1.22 9.41 -5.84
CA SER A 97 -2.47 9.39 -5.07
C SER A 97 -2.46 8.23 -4.08
N VAL A 98 -3.24 8.37 -3.02
CA VAL A 98 -3.49 7.29 -2.05
C VAL A 98 -4.99 7.08 -1.92
N LYS A 99 -5.46 5.87 -2.24
CA LYS A 99 -6.88 5.50 -2.26
C LYS A 99 -7.20 4.42 -1.25
N ALA A 100 -8.32 4.54 -0.57
CA ALA A 100 -8.87 3.51 0.31
C ALA A 100 -9.35 2.30 -0.52
N MET A 101 -8.78 1.13 -0.27
CA MET A 101 -9.18 -0.13 -0.93
C MET A 101 -10.27 -0.86 -0.15
N THR A 102 -10.34 -0.61 1.13
CA THR A 102 -11.43 -0.99 2.05
C THR A 102 -11.88 0.26 2.80
N PRO A 103 -12.96 0.26 3.56
CA PRO A 103 -13.20 1.33 4.52
C PRO A 103 -11.96 1.51 5.40
N CYS A 104 -11.51 2.75 5.57
CA CYS A 104 -10.31 3.08 6.33
C CYS A 104 -10.62 4.01 7.49
N THR A 105 -9.98 3.75 8.63
CA THR A 105 -9.94 4.66 9.76
C THR A 105 -8.51 5.18 9.94
N CYS A 106 -8.37 6.49 10.13
CA CYS A 106 -7.07 7.14 10.29
C CYS A 106 -7.09 8.09 11.49
N VAL A 107 -5.98 8.15 12.22
CA VAL A 107 -5.66 9.25 13.12
C VAL A 107 -5.02 10.36 12.28
N CYS A 108 -5.62 11.55 12.26
CA CYS A 108 -5.29 12.65 11.35
C CYS A 108 -4.71 13.83 12.09
N VAL A 109 -3.56 14.33 11.64
CA VAL A 109 -2.95 15.56 12.15
C VAL A 109 -3.06 16.68 11.12
N ASN A 110 -3.63 17.83 11.53
CA ASN A 110 -3.77 18.99 10.65
C ASN A 110 -2.43 19.70 10.46
N LEU A 111 -1.88 19.61 9.25
CA LEU A 111 -0.56 20.18 8.93
C LEU A 111 -0.55 21.71 8.83
N LYS A 112 -1.69 22.37 8.73
CA LYS A 112 -1.74 23.83 8.81
C LYS A 112 -1.37 24.31 10.24
N GLN A 113 -1.73 23.53 11.25
CA GLN A 113 -1.51 23.87 12.65
C GLN A 113 -0.23 23.25 13.23
N TYR A 114 0.06 21.99 12.88
CA TYR A 114 1.03 21.17 13.61
C TYR A 114 2.24 20.72 12.79
N ARG A 115 2.42 21.20 11.54
CA ARG A 115 3.56 20.82 10.69
C ARG A 115 4.90 21.13 11.36
N THR A 116 5.09 22.35 11.82
CA THR A 116 6.34 22.77 12.46
C THR A 116 6.64 21.96 13.71
N LEU A 117 5.60 21.61 14.47
CA LEU A 117 5.74 20.75 15.65
C LEU A 117 6.27 19.37 15.26
N LEU A 118 5.66 18.73 14.26
CA LEU A 118 6.11 17.42 13.77
C LEU A 118 7.51 17.46 13.15
N GLN A 119 7.84 18.54 12.43
CA GLN A 119 9.17 18.72 11.81
C GLN A 119 10.29 18.95 12.85
N ASN A 120 9.95 19.31 14.08
CA ASN A 120 10.89 19.47 15.19
C ASN A 120 10.82 18.30 16.20
N ASP A 121 9.97 17.32 16.00
CA ASP A 121 9.88 16.12 16.81
C ASP A 121 10.90 15.08 16.33
N LEU A 122 11.97 14.92 17.09
CA LEU A 122 13.10 14.07 16.69
C LEU A 122 12.70 12.60 16.58
N ARG A 123 11.83 12.11 17.46
CA ARG A 123 11.34 10.73 17.42
C ARG A 123 10.50 10.51 16.16
N PHE A 124 9.60 11.42 15.87
CA PHE A 124 8.79 11.38 14.64
C PHE A 124 9.65 11.38 13.37
N LEU A 125 10.66 12.25 13.31
CA LEU A 125 11.56 12.32 12.16
C LEU A 125 12.37 11.02 11.98
N LYS A 126 12.85 10.41 13.06
CA LYS A 126 13.56 9.12 12.99
C LYS A 126 12.67 8.02 12.43
N HIS A 127 11.43 7.89 12.93
CA HIS A 127 10.47 6.91 12.42
C HIS A 127 10.12 7.19 10.94
N THR A 128 9.91 8.46 10.60
CA THR A 128 9.65 8.88 9.22
C THR A 128 10.81 8.53 8.30
N CYS A 129 12.07 8.78 8.71
CA CYS A 129 13.26 8.38 7.95
C CYS A 129 13.35 6.87 7.75
N GLN A 130 13.09 6.07 8.78
CA GLN A 130 13.09 4.61 8.66
C GLN A 130 12.00 4.13 7.68
N LEU A 131 10.79 4.67 7.77
CA LEU A 131 9.70 4.37 6.87
C LEU A 131 10.03 4.75 5.42
N LEU A 132 10.60 5.95 5.19
CA LEU A 132 11.00 6.39 3.86
C LEU A 132 12.14 5.55 3.28
N SER A 133 13.11 5.12 4.09
CA SER A 133 14.17 4.20 3.68
C SER A 133 13.60 2.84 3.25
N TYR A 134 12.66 2.30 4.02
CA TYR A 134 11.96 1.07 3.65
C TYR A 134 11.20 1.24 2.32
N ARG A 135 10.43 2.33 2.18
CA ARG A 135 9.65 2.62 0.95
C ARG A 135 10.54 2.85 -0.26
N LEU A 136 11.70 3.50 -0.09
CA LEU A 136 12.67 3.68 -1.17
C LEU A 136 13.18 2.32 -1.68
N ASN A 137 13.60 1.43 -0.78
CA ASN A 137 14.05 0.09 -1.15
C ASN A 137 12.94 -0.72 -1.85
N THR A 138 11.72 -0.65 -1.34
CA THR A 138 10.55 -1.28 -1.98
C THR A 138 10.30 -0.71 -3.38
N GLY A 139 10.41 0.61 -3.54
CA GLY A 139 10.26 1.29 -4.83
C GLY A 139 11.36 0.88 -5.84
N ILE A 140 12.60 0.73 -5.39
CA ILE A 140 13.71 0.24 -6.23
C ILE A 140 13.42 -1.21 -6.68
N ASN A 141 13.00 -2.08 -5.77
CA ASN A 141 12.66 -3.46 -6.09
C ASN A 141 11.49 -3.53 -7.10
N LEU A 142 10.48 -2.67 -6.92
CA LEU A 142 9.39 -2.55 -7.89
C LEU A 142 9.91 -2.10 -9.26
N ALA A 143 10.73 -1.05 -9.32
CA ALA A 143 11.29 -0.54 -10.57
C ALA A 143 12.11 -1.61 -11.29
N ASN A 144 12.93 -2.36 -10.56
CA ASN A 144 13.70 -3.48 -11.11
C ASN A 144 12.76 -4.58 -11.64
N SER A 145 11.74 -4.93 -10.86
CA SER A 145 10.79 -5.98 -11.26
C SER A 145 9.97 -5.62 -12.51
N LEU A 146 9.67 -4.33 -12.72
CA LEU A 146 8.92 -3.89 -13.90
C LEU A 146 9.67 -4.12 -15.22
N SER A 147 11.00 -4.26 -15.19
CA SER A 147 11.82 -4.63 -16.35
C SER A 147 11.79 -6.13 -16.68
N GLU A 148 11.32 -6.96 -15.74
CA GLU A 148 11.22 -8.41 -15.92
C GLU A 148 9.97 -8.80 -16.71
N PRO A 149 10.01 -9.94 -17.45
CA PRO A 149 8.81 -10.51 -18.08
C PRO A 149 7.67 -10.73 -17.09
N VAL A 150 6.44 -10.59 -17.54
CA VAL A 150 5.25 -10.79 -16.68
C VAL A 150 5.19 -12.22 -16.14
N GLU A 151 5.64 -13.18 -16.94
CA GLU A 151 5.74 -14.60 -16.58
C GLU A 151 6.62 -14.79 -15.34
N THR A 152 7.81 -14.17 -15.31
CA THR A 152 8.76 -14.20 -14.19
C THR A 152 8.15 -13.61 -12.93
N ARG A 153 7.57 -12.42 -13.05
CA ARG A 153 6.93 -11.73 -11.92
C ARG A 153 5.74 -12.52 -11.36
N LEU A 154 4.91 -13.07 -12.24
CA LEU A 154 3.76 -13.88 -11.85
C LEU A 154 4.18 -15.21 -11.22
N ALA A 155 5.21 -15.86 -11.74
CA ALA A 155 5.74 -17.11 -11.17
C ALA A 155 6.25 -16.88 -9.73
N ARG A 156 7.03 -15.81 -9.53
CA ARG A 156 7.51 -15.40 -8.19
C ARG A 156 6.35 -15.12 -7.24
N PHE A 157 5.37 -14.32 -7.68
CA PHE A 157 4.21 -13.98 -6.88
C PHE A 157 3.39 -15.22 -6.48
N ILE A 158 3.20 -16.18 -7.38
CA ILE A 158 2.51 -17.43 -7.07
C ILE A 158 3.27 -18.22 -5.99
N LEU A 159 4.61 -18.34 -6.12
CA LEU A 159 5.45 -19.06 -5.16
C LEU A 159 5.45 -18.43 -3.77
N GLU A 160 5.38 -17.10 -3.68
CA GLU A 160 5.35 -16.35 -2.42
C GLU A 160 3.98 -16.44 -1.71
N HIS A 161 2.89 -16.64 -2.46
CA HIS A 161 1.53 -16.60 -1.93
C HIS A 161 0.80 -17.96 -1.98
N GLU A 162 1.47 -19.01 -2.43
CA GLU A 162 0.90 -20.35 -2.40
C GLU A 162 0.88 -20.91 -0.97
N LYS A 163 -0.12 -21.72 -0.68
CA LYS A 163 -0.20 -22.51 0.55
C LYS A 163 -0.47 -23.95 0.17
N GLU A 164 0.45 -24.85 0.56
CA GLU A 164 0.32 -26.28 0.28
C GLU A 164 0.09 -26.61 -1.20
N GLY A 165 0.74 -25.86 -2.09
CA GLY A 165 0.59 -26.04 -3.54
C GLY A 165 -0.67 -25.41 -4.16
N LEU A 166 -1.48 -24.70 -3.36
CA LEU A 166 -2.66 -23.98 -3.84
C LEU A 166 -2.41 -22.47 -3.85
N PHE A 167 -2.55 -21.85 -5.00
CA PHE A 167 -2.58 -20.39 -5.16
C PHE A 167 -4.02 -19.90 -5.20
N SER A 168 -4.48 -19.29 -4.09
CA SER A 168 -5.85 -18.76 -3.90
C SER A 168 -5.84 -17.26 -3.72
N PHE A 169 -5.54 -16.50 -4.77
CA PHE A 169 -5.45 -15.06 -4.73
C PHE A 169 -6.45 -14.42 -5.71
N GLN A 170 -7.02 -13.26 -5.33
CA GLN A 170 -7.90 -12.52 -6.24
C GLN A 170 -7.09 -11.97 -7.42
N LEU A 171 -7.40 -12.41 -8.64
CA LEU A 171 -6.62 -12.06 -9.83
C LEU A 171 -6.64 -10.56 -10.16
N ASN A 172 -7.70 -9.83 -9.81
CA ASN A 172 -7.73 -8.37 -9.97
C ASN A 172 -6.67 -7.69 -9.08
N ASN A 173 -6.55 -8.13 -7.83
CA ASN A 173 -5.54 -7.62 -6.91
C ASN A 173 -4.14 -8.04 -7.34
N CYS A 174 -3.98 -9.30 -7.81
CA CYS A 174 -2.73 -9.79 -8.37
C CYS A 174 -2.28 -8.94 -9.58
N ALA A 175 -3.18 -8.62 -10.51
CA ALA A 175 -2.88 -7.77 -11.66
C ALA A 175 -2.42 -6.36 -11.22
N ALA A 176 -3.08 -5.77 -10.23
CA ALA A 176 -2.71 -4.47 -9.68
C ALA A 176 -1.32 -4.51 -9.02
N ILE A 177 -1.03 -5.54 -8.19
CA ILE A 177 0.26 -5.71 -7.52
C ILE A 177 1.39 -5.90 -8.54
N LEU A 178 1.16 -6.72 -9.57
CA LEU A 178 2.13 -6.98 -10.63
C LEU A 178 2.22 -5.85 -11.66
N ASN A 179 1.41 -4.79 -11.54
CA ASN A 179 1.35 -3.67 -12.49
C ASN A 179 1.17 -4.14 -13.94
N VAL A 180 0.20 -5.04 -14.15
CA VAL A 180 -0.19 -5.55 -15.47
C VAL A 180 -1.70 -5.42 -15.68
N SER A 181 -2.14 -5.33 -16.94
CA SER A 181 -3.57 -5.37 -17.20
C SER A 181 -4.15 -6.74 -16.81
N TYR A 182 -5.37 -6.76 -16.31
CA TYR A 182 -6.07 -8.01 -15.97
C TYR A 182 -6.12 -8.99 -17.16
N ARG A 183 -6.30 -8.46 -18.38
CA ARG A 183 -6.28 -9.25 -19.61
C ARG A 183 -4.91 -9.92 -19.85
N HIS A 184 -3.82 -9.19 -19.61
CA HIS A 184 -2.46 -9.74 -19.74
C HIS A 184 -2.21 -10.82 -18.67
N LEU A 185 -2.58 -10.55 -17.41
CA LEU A 185 -2.49 -11.55 -16.35
C LEU A 185 -3.23 -12.84 -16.72
N LEU A 186 -4.48 -12.74 -17.18
CA LEU A 186 -5.26 -13.92 -17.58
C LEU A 186 -4.62 -14.70 -18.72
N ARG A 187 -4.02 -14.02 -19.70
CA ARG A 187 -3.29 -14.66 -20.79
C ARG A 187 -2.09 -15.45 -20.23
N THR A 188 -1.29 -14.85 -19.36
CA THR A 188 -0.14 -15.52 -18.74
C THR A 188 -0.58 -16.72 -17.89
N MET A 189 -1.66 -16.59 -17.10
CA MET A 189 -2.25 -17.70 -16.33
C MET A 189 -2.73 -18.83 -17.25
N THR A 190 -3.25 -18.49 -18.42
CA THR A 190 -3.68 -19.49 -19.42
C THR A 190 -2.47 -20.21 -20.02
N ASN A 191 -1.40 -19.50 -20.35
CA ASN A 191 -0.14 -20.09 -20.81
C ASN A 191 0.42 -21.08 -19.77
N PHE A 192 0.44 -20.71 -18.49
CA PHE A 192 0.89 -21.62 -17.43
C PHE A 192 0.03 -22.87 -17.28
N LYS A 193 -1.27 -22.79 -17.57
CA LYS A 193 -2.15 -23.98 -17.63
C LYS A 193 -1.84 -24.87 -18.84
N GLU A 194 -1.66 -24.26 -20.01
CA GLU A 194 -1.35 -24.99 -21.25
C GLU A 194 0.01 -25.70 -21.18
N GLN A 195 0.98 -25.11 -20.47
CA GLN A 195 2.28 -25.71 -20.18
C GLN A 195 2.23 -26.76 -19.06
N GLY A 196 1.08 -27.02 -18.44
CA GLY A 196 0.95 -27.97 -17.35
C GLY A 196 1.60 -27.52 -16.03
N ILE A 197 1.93 -26.25 -15.89
CA ILE A 197 2.50 -25.68 -14.64
C ILE A 197 1.42 -25.49 -13.58
N LEU A 198 0.24 -25.00 -14.00
CA LEU A 198 -0.92 -24.76 -13.14
C LEU A 198 -2.15 -25.50 -13.61
N GLN A 199 -3.05 -25.83 -12.69
CA GLN A 199 -4.37 -26.35 -12.98
C GLN A 199 -5.43 -25.58 -12.21
N LYS A 200 -6.52 -25.17 -12.89
CA LYS A 200 -7.65 -24.53 -12.20
C LYS A 200 -8.34 -25.52 -11.27
N SER A 201 -8.59 -25.11 -10.04
CA SER A 201 -9.23 -25.91 -8.99
C SER A 201 -10.32 -25.11 -8.28
N ARG A 202 -11.10 -25.79 -7.43
CA ARG A 202 -12.11 -25.17 -6.59
C ARG A 202 -11.40 -24.31 -5.54
N GLY A 203 -11.46 -22.99 -5.66
CA GLY A 203 -10.82 -22.01 -4.76
C GLY A 203 -9.49 -21.42 -5.24
N GLY A 204 -9.00 -21.78 -6.45
CA GLY A 204 -7.76 -21.18 -6.95
C GLY A 204 -7.10 -21.96 -8.08
N TYR A 205 -5.78 -22.04 -8.02
CA TYR A 205 -4.94 -22.76 -8.98
C TYR A 205 -3.99 -23.68 -8.23
N LEU A 206 -4.00 -24.98 -8.57
CA LEU A 206 -3.03 -25.96 -8.07
C LEU A 206 -1.73 -25.84 -8.88
N ILE A 207 -0.59 -25.88 -8.19
CA ILE A 207 0.74 -25.91 -8.79
C ILE A 207 1.07 -27.37 -9.10
N LEU A 208 1.07 -27.74 -10.39
CA LEU A 208 1.39 -29.10 -10.83
C LEU A 208 2.90 -29.30 -10.97
N ASN A 209 3.62 -28.28 -11.45
CA ASN A 209 5.06 -28.33 -11.67
C ASN A 209 5.78 -27.17 -10.98
N LYS A 210 6.08 -27.34 -9.69
CA LYS A 210 6.77 -26.32 -8.88
C LYS A 210 8.21 -26.06 -9.37
N LYS A 211 8.89 -27.08 -9.93
CA LYS A 211 10.26 -26.93 -10.46
C LYS A 211 10.29 -25.97 -11.66
N GLU A 212 9.37 -26.16 -12.58
CA GLU A 212 9.27 -25.31 -13.77
C GLU A 212 8.82 -23.90 -13.41
N LEU A 213 7.87 -23.74 -12.47
CA LEU A 213 7.48 -22.45 -11.94
C LEU A 213 8.66 -21.71 -11.30
N THR A 214 9.51 -22.43 -10.56
CA THR A 214 10.74 -21.86 -9.96
C THR A 214 11.78 -21.51 -11.03
N ALA A 215 11.92 -22.28 -12.08
CA ALA A 215 12.84 -21.99 -13.17
C ALA A 215 12.50 -20.68 -13.92
N LEU A 216 11.22 -20.29 -13.95
CA LEU A 216 10.79 -19.01 -14.51
C LEU A 216 11.22 -17.78 -13.67
N THR A 217 11.69 -17.98 -12.44
CA THR A 217 12.10 -16.88 -11.55
C THR A 217 13.62 -16.65 -11.52
N ALA A 218 14.37 -17.43 -12.28
CA ALA A 218 15.83 -17.37 -12.37
C ALA A 218 16.35 -16.24 -13.28
#